data_dfb8e27b08e70969a54572f30a9f06dd
#
_entry.id   dfb8e27b08e70969a54572f30a9f06dd
#
_cell.length_a   1.000
_cell.length_b   1.000
_cell.length_c   1.000
_cell.angle_alpha   90.00
_cell.angle_beta   90.00
_cell.angle_gamma   90.00
#
_symmetry.space_group_name_H-M   'P 1'
#
loop_
_entity.id
_entity.type
_entity.pdbx_description
1 polymer ?
#
loop_
_entity_poly.entity_id
_entity_poly.type
_entity_poly.pdbx_seq_one_letter_code
_entity_poly.pdbx_strand_id
1 'polypeptide(L)'
;MLFRSPETAVPFYPMDAPDLTYTLPEYDLEILFRPTEFTQVNHAVNRLMVARAMRLLDPQPGEKIADLFCGLGNFSLPMARLGAQVVGVEGSASLTERATENARRNSLSWSRSRSGDSLLAHTTFFPADLYTDQVAAMQRVSGVSKMLIDPPRDGALEVCKLLGRELRPELKRIVYVSCSPGTLAHDAGELVHNRGFKLKAAGVVNMFPHTAHVESIALFERD
;
A
#
# COMPACT_ATOMS: atom_id res chain seq x y z
N MET A 1 22.95 24.83 -5.49
CA MET A 1 23.39 23.76 -4.58
C MET A 1 23.29 22.46 -5.37
N LEU A 2 24.41 21.79 -5.61
CA LEU A 2 24.44 20.52 -6.37
C LEU A 2 24.17 19.38 -5.39
N PHE A 3 23.00 18.77 -5.45
CA PHE A 3 22.74 17.49 -4.78
C PHE A 3 23.52 16.41 -5.52
N ARG A 4 24.43 15.73 -4.85
CA ARG A 4 25.28 14.71 -5.48
C ARG A 4 24.54 13.40 -5.75
N SER A 5 23.55 13.05 -4.96
CA SER A 5 22.56 11.99 -5.22
C SER A 5 21.42 12.09 -4.19
N PRO A 6 20.23 11.55 -4.49
CA PRO A 6 19.14 11.45 -3.50
C PRO A 6 19.54 10.69 -2.22
N GLU A 7 20.40 9.69 -2.36
CA GLU A 7 20.84 8.84 -1.23
C GLU A 7 21.71 9.59 -0.20
N THR A 8 22.27 10.74 -0.58
CA THR A 8 23.13 11.56 0.29
C THR A 8 22.44 12.80 0.88
N ALA A 9 21.12 12.91 0.74
CA ALA A 9 20.39 14.00 1.35
C ALA A 9 20.45 13.89 2.88
N VAL A 10 21.05 14.89 3.52
CA VAL A 10 21.19 14.99 4.97
C VAL A 10 20.69 16.36 5.43
N PRO A 11 20.24 16.49 6.68
CA PRO A 11 19.91 17.81 7.24
C PRO A 11 21.06 18.79 7.09
N PHE A 12 20.76 19.98 6.59
CA PHE A 12 21.75 21.05 6.48
C PHE A 12 21.70 21.98 7.71
N TYR A 13 20.49 22.28 8.17
CA TYR A 13 20.26 23.09 9.35
C TYR A 13 18.81 22.93 9.85
N PRO A 14 18.61 22.74 11.16
CA PRO A 14 19.63 22.40 12.15
C PRO A 14 20.22 20.99 11.91
N MET A 15 21.47 20.77 12.32
CA MET A 15 22.16 19.47 12.10
C MET A 15 21.53 18.33 12.89
N ASP A 16 20.84 18.64 13.96
CA ASP A 16 20.10 17.76 14.86
C ASP A 16 18.58 17.82 14.63
N ALA A 17 18.15 18.14 13.39
CA ALA A 17 16.74 18.20 13.05
C ALA A 17 16.05 16.86 13.36
N PRO A 18 14.82 16.92 13.91
CA PRO A 18 14.04 15.71 14.12
C PRO A 18 13.75 15.01 12.78
N ASP A 19 13.48 13.71 12.86
CA ASP A 19 13.02 12.94 11.71
C ASP A 19 11.79 13.59 11.06
N LEU A 20 11.71 13.51 9.73
CA LEU A 20 10.52 13.95 9.01
C LEU A 20 9.40 12.93 9.19
N THR A 21 8.23 13.40 9.60
CA THR A 21 7.06 12.55 9.78
C THR A 21 5.82 13.22 9.19
N TYR A 22 4.84 12.39 8.84
CA TYR A 22 3.47 12.83 8.65
C TYR A 22 2.51 11.93 9.45
N THR A 23 1.32 12.42 9.73
CA THR A 23 0.37 11.72 10.57
C THR A 23 -0.89 11.29 9.82
N LEU A 24 -1.44 10.15 10.21
CA LEU A 24 -2.79 9.71 9.86
C LEU A 24 -3.62 9.62 11.17
N PRO A 25 -4.15 10.77 11.66
CA PRO A 25 -4.78 10.84 12.97
C PRO A 25 -5.99 9.92 13.12
N GLU A 26 -6.69 9.64 12.02
CA GLU A 26 -7.84 8.73 12.00
C GLU A 26 -7.50 7.30 12.45
N TYR A 27 -6.20 6.95 12.39
CA TYR A 27 -5.66 5.65 12.74
C TYR A 27 -4.63 5.73 13.87
N ASP A 28 -4.43 6.91 14.47
CA ASP A 28 -3.39 7.12 15.49
C ASP A 28 -2.02 6.63 14.99
N LEU A 29 -1.59 7.12 13.82
CA LEU A 29 -0.34 6.73 13.17
C LEU A 29 0.53 7.95 12.91
N GLU A 30 1.84 7.77 13.18
CA GLU A 30 2.91 8.66 12.75
C GLU A 30 3.85 7.89 11.82
N ILE A 31 4.05 8.42 10.62
CA ILE A 31 4.81 7.75 9.57
C ILE A 31 6.08 8.54 9.27
N LEU A 32 7.20 7.90 9.53
CA LEU A 32 8.55 8.41 9.30
C LEU A 32 8.91 8.28 7.82
N PHE A 33 9.58 9.30 7.27
CA PHE A 33 10.10 9.28 5.91
C PHE A 33 11.39 10.08 5.78
N ARG A 34 12.15 9.82 4.72
CA ARG A 34 13.32 10.64 4.32
C ARG A 34 12.95 11.54 3.15
N PRO A 35 13.67 12.65 2.94
CA PRO A 35 13.43 13.57 1.81
C PRO A 35 13.48 12.92 0.43
N THR A 36 14.12 11.76 0.33
CA THR A 36 14.32 10.98 -0.90
C THR A 36 13.31 9.84 -1.07
N GLU A 37 12.48 9.59 -0.05
CA GLU A 37 11.44 8.57 -0.09
C GLU A 37 10.13 9.18 -0.60
N PHE A 38 9.40 8.41 -1.41
CA PHE A 38 8.12 8.89 -1.94
C PHE A 38 7.08 8.99 -0.83
N THR A 39 6.43 10.13 -0.77
CA THR A 39 5.23 10.37 0.04
C THR A 39 4.19 11.10 -0.81
N GLN A 40 2.91 10.93 -0.47
CA GLN A 40 1.84 11.69 -1.12
C GLN A 40 1.98 13.19 -0.81
N VAL A 41 2.10 14.01 -1.84
CA VAL A 41 2.46 15.44 -1.71
C VAL A 41 1.38 16.29 -1.01
N ASN A 42 0.13 15.86 -1.07
CA ASN A 42 -1.00 16.54 -0.43
C ASN A 42 -1.50 15.72 0.76
N HIS A 43 -0.99 16.01 1.95
CA HIS A 43 -1.31 15.26 3.17
C HIS A 43 -2.80 15.24 3.51
N ALA A 44 -3.52 16.34 3.30
CA ALA A 44 -4.96 16.41 3.57
C ALA A 44 -5.74 15.47 2.63
N VAL A 45 -5.39 15.46 1.35
CA VAL A 45 -5.99 14.56 0.37
C VAL A 45 -5.56 13.12 0.59
N ASN A 46 -4.29 12.87 0.98
CA ASN A 46 -3.82 11.54 1.34
C ASN A 46 -4.66 10.93 2.47
N ARG A 47 -4.94 11.68 3.53
CA ARG A 47 -5.81 11.22 4.63
C ARG A 47 -7.19 10.78 4.13
N LEU A 48 -7.80 11.59 3.25
CA LEU A 48 -9.11 11.26 2.64
C LEU A 48 -9.03 10.02 1.75
N MET A 49 -7.95 9.88 0.97
CA MET A 49 -7.71 8.72 0.10
C MET A 49 -7.51 7.45 0.93
N VAL A 50 -6.69 7.49 1.96
CA VAL A 50 -6.49 6.37 2.89
C VAL A 50 -7.81 5.99 3.56
N ALA A 51 -8.57 6.96 4.09
CA ALA A 51 -9.86 6.69 4.70
C ALA A 51 -10.86 6.10 3.70
N ARG A 52 -10.82 6.52 2.44
CA ARG A 52 -11.66 5.95 1.38
C ARG A 52 -11.23 4.53 1.04
N ALA A 53 -9.92 4.28 0.91
CA ALA A 53 -9.37 2.96 0.65
C ALA A 53 -9.76 1.98 1.76
N MET A 54 -9.61 2.35 3.03
CA MET A 54 -10.02 1.51 4.16
C MET A 54 -11.53 1.19 4.15
N ARG A 55 -12.38 2.17 3.85
CA ARG A 55 -13.84 1.92 3.71
C ARG A 55 -14.18 0.98 2.56
N LEU A 56 -13.47 1.07 1.43
CA LEU A 56 -13.69 0.19 0.28
C LEU A 56 -13.14 -1.21 0.51
N LEU A 57 -11.96 -1.30 1.13
CA LEU A 57 -11.30 -2.57 1.43
C LEU A 57 -11.98 -3.30 2.60
N ASP A 58 -12.48 -2.53 3.58
CA ASP A 58 -13.18 -3.03 4.78
C ASP A 58 -12.37 -4.09 5.53
N PRO A 59 -11.15 -3.75 6.02
CA PRO A 59 -10.32 -4.70 6.75
C PRO A 59 -11.00 -5.20 8.03
N GLN A 60 -11.01 -6.52 8.24
CA GLN A 60 -11.56 -7.12 9.45
C GLN A 60 -10.45 -7.64 10.38
N PRO A 61 -10.65 -7.65 11.71
CA PRO A 61 -9.69 -8.20 12.65
C PRO A 61 -9.33 -9.66 12.32
N GLY A 62 -8.02 -9.95 12.26
CA GLY A 62 -7.49 -11.28 11.93
C GLY A 62 -7.49 -11.63 10.45
N GLU A 63 -8.09 -10.81 9.60
CA GLU A 63 -8.12 -11.04 8.16
C GLU A 63 -6.75 -10.83 7.52
N LYS A 64 -6.33 -11.72 6.62
CA LYS A 64 -5.07 -11.60 5.90
C LYS A 64 -5.25 -10.78 4.63
N ILE A 65 -4.52 -9.66 4.54
CA ILE A 65 -4.63 -8.69 3.43
C ILE A 65 -3.25 -8.43 2.84
N ALA A 66 -3.16 -8.34 1.52
CA ALA A 66 -1.95 -7.91 0.84
C ALA A 66 -1.99 -6.42 0.49
N ASP A 67 -0.83 -5.77 0.58
CA ASP A 67 -0.58 -4.41 0.11
C ASP A 67 0.57 -4.46 -0.89
N LEU A 68 0.27 -4.31 -2.17
CA LEU A 68 1.26 -4.38 -3.25
C LEU A 68 1.69 -2.97 -3.65
N PHE A 69 2.99 -2.79 -3.84
CA PHE A 69 3.65 -1.49 -3.97
C PHE A 69 3.48 -0.65 -2.69
N CYS A 70 3.69 -1.29 -1.54
CA CYS A 70 3.30 -0.73 -0.24
C CYS A 70 4.13 0.48 0.21
N GLY A 71 5.25 0.78 -0.45
CA GLY A 71 6.13 1.89 -0.10
C GLY A 71 6.55 1.82 1.37
N LEU A 72 6.41 2.92 2.07
CA LEU A 72 6.71 3.05 3.50
C LEU A 72 5.54 2.71 4.44
N GLY A 73 4.47 2.10 3.90
CA GLY A 73 3.35 1.58 4.68
C GLY A 73 2.11 2.49 4.76
N ASN A 74 1.94 3.43 3.83
CA ASN A 74 0.85 4.42 3.86
C ASN A 74 -0.56 3.78 3.97
N PHE A 75 -0.79 2.63 3.34
CA PHE A 75 -2.04 1.85 3.45
C PHE A 75 -1.91 0.65 4.38
N SER A 76 -0.73 0.01 4.41
CA SER A 76 -0.48 -1.16 5.25
C SER A 76 -0.73 -0.89 6.73
N LEU A 77 -0.25 0.25 7.25
CA LEU A 77 -0.35 0.55 8.68
C LEU A 77 -1.79 0.84 9.13
N PRO A 78 -2.61 1.59 8.38
CA PRO A 78 -4.05 1.70 8.65
C PRO A 78 -4.79 0.37 8.66
N MET A 79 -4.52 -0.55 7.70
CA MET A 79 -5.11 -1.89 7.69
C MET A 79 -4.75 -2.66 8.96
N ALA A 80 -3.48 -2.60 9.34
CA ALA A 80 -2.98 -3.26 10.56
C ALA A 80 -3.58 -2.66 11.84
N ARG A 81 -3.77 -1.34 11.89
CA ARG A 81 -4.43 -0.66 13.00
C ARG A 81 -5.89 -1.07 13.16
N LEU A 82 -6.54 -1.44 12.06
CA LEU A 82 -7.90 -2.00 12.05
C LEU A 82 -7.93 -3.50 12.42
N GLY A 83 -6.78 -4.10 12.74
CA GLY A 83 -6.67 -5.47 13.23
C GLY A 83 -6.35 -6.52 12.15
N ALA A 84 -6.14 -6.14 10.90
CA ALA A 84 -5.79 -7.07 9.84
C ALA A 84 -4.34 -7.57 9.97
N GLN A 85 -4.09 -8.77 9.45
CA GLN A 85 -2.74 -9.30 9.21
C GLN A 85 -2.28 -8.85 7.82
N VAL A 86 -1.30 -7.95 7.76
CA VAL A 86 -0.91 -7.30 6.51
C VAL A 86 0.41 -7.86 5.99
N VAL A 87 0.42 -8.21 4.73
CA VAL A 87 1.61 -8.59 3.96
C VAL A 87 1.87 -7.51 2.93
N GLY A 88 2.88 -6.69 3.15
CA GLY A 88 3.32 -5.65 2.20
C GLY A 88 4.42 -6.18 1.27
N VAL A 89 4.32 -5.84 -0.01
CA VAL A 89 5.34 -6.15 -1.02
C VAL A 89 5.73 -4.85 -1.72
N GLU A 90 7.03 -4.60 -1.79
CA GLU A 90 7.60 -3.37 -2.35
C GLU A 90 8.92 -3.68 -3.07
N GLY A 91 9.18 -3.03 -4.21
CA GLY A 91 10.40 -3.25 -4.99
C GLY A 91 11.67 -2.76 -4.29
N SER A 92 11.57 -1.70 -3.49
CA SER A 92 12.70 -1.11 -2.79
C SER A 92 12.92 -1.76 -1.41
N ALA A 93 14.07 -2.38 -1.20
CA ALA A 93 14.46 -2.91 0.11
C ALA A 93 14.51 -1.80 1.18
N SER A 94 14.96 -0.61 0.84
CA SER A 94 15.01 0.51 1.79
C SER A 94 13.62 0.98 2.21
N LEU A 95 12.62 0.92 1.33
CA LEU A 95 11.24 1.24 1.68
C LEU A 95 10.59 0.13 2.52
N THR A 96 10.89 -1.15 2.28
CA THR A 96 10.41 -2.24 3.16
C THR A 96 11.00 -2.17 4.56
N GLU A 97 12.27 -1.77 4.69
CA GLU A 97 12.91 -1.48 5.97
C GLU A 97 12.22 -0.30 6.66
N ARG A 98 11.91 0.77 5.91
CA ARG A 98 11.17 1.94 6.42
C ARG A 98 9.75 1.56 6.86
N ALA A 99 9.01 0.77 6.08
CA ALA A 99 7.69 0.28 6.44
C ALA A 99 7.74 -0.56 7.74
N THR A 100 8.76 -1.40 7.88
CA THR A 100 8.99 -2.21 9.09
C THR A 100 9.28 -1.31 10.30
N GLU A 101 10.12 -0.29 10.14
CA GLU A 101 10.41 0.69 11.20
C GLU A 101 9.14 1.45 11.59
N ASN A 102 8.36 1.90 10.62
CA ASN A 102 7.08 2.58 10.86
C ASN A 102 6.09 1.69 11.62
N ALA A 103 5.99 0.42 11.25
CA ALA A 103 5.16 -0.54 11.97
C ALA A 103 5.64 -0.71 13.42
N ARG A 104 6.94 -0.81 13.66
CA ARG A 104 7.53 -0.91 14.99
C ARG A 104 7.25 0.33 15.85
N ARG A 105 7.43 1.53 15.30
CA ARG A 105 7.17 2.81 15.99
C ARG A 105 5.70 2.95 16.41
N ASN A 106 4.81 2.46 15.59
CA ASN A 106 3.36 2.48 15.86
C ASN A 106 2.84 1.22 16.59
N SER A 107 3.73 0.38 17.11
CA SER A 107 3.39 -0.87 17.83
C SER A 107 2.54 -1.84 17.01
N LEU A 108 2.76 -1.88 15.69
CA LEU A 108 2.06 -2.74 14.72
C LEU A 108 2.93 -3.89 14.20
N SER A 109 4.20 -3.94 14.60
CA SER A 109 5.10 -5.03 14.21
C SER A 109 4.85 -6.28 15.05
N TRP A 110 5.18 -7.44 14.48
CA TRP A 110 5.14 -8.71 15.18
C TRP A 110 6.08 -8.66 16.41
N SER A 111 5.51 -8.56 17.61
CA SER A 111 6.23 -8.81 18.84
C SER A 111 5.57 -9.99 19.56
N ARG A 112 6.37 -10.97 20.03
CA ARG A 112 5.87 -11.97 20.95
C ARG A 112 5.32 -11.25 22.18
N SER A 113 4.00 -11.11 22.23
CA SER A 113 3.34 -10.60 23.42
C SER A 113 3.66 -11.50 24.61
N ARG A 114 4.17 -10.94 25.71
CA ARG A 114 4.37 -11.64 26.99
C ARG A 114 3.05 -11.89 27.74
N SER A 115 1.97 -11.32 27.28
CA SER A 115 0.62 -11.49 27.84
C SER A 115 -0.26 -12.11 26.78
N GLY A 116 -0.66 -13.33 26.90
CA GLY A 116 -1.42 -14.18 25.98
C GLY A 116 -2.65 -13.62 25.24
N ASP A 117 -2.82 -12.33 25.12
CA ASP A 117 -3.81 -11.64 24.31
C ASP A 117 -3.27 -11.35 22.91
N SER A 118 -3.48 -12.30 22.03
CA SER A 118 -2.91 -12.43 20.71
C SER A 118 -3.80 -11.83 19.60
N LEU A 119 -4.25 -10.60 19.72
CA LEU A 119 -4.93 -9.89 18.62
C LEU A 119 -4.12 -8.69 18.13
N LEU A 120 -2.79 -8.75 18.27
CA LEU A 120 -1.94 -7.70 17.73
C LEU A 120 -1.83 -7.86 16.21
N ALA A 121 -2.17 -6.78 15.53
CA ALA A 121 -1.99 -6.62 14.10
C ALA A 121 -0.57 -7.00 13.69
N HIS A 122 -0.44 -7.94 12.78
CA HIS A 122 0.84 -8.43 12.29
C HIS A 122 1.10 -7.81 10.94
N THR A 123 2.16 -7.01 10.84
CA THR A 123 2.67 -6.55 9.56
C THR A 123 3.94 -7.31 9.20
N THR A 124 4.05 -7.71 7.95
CA THR A 124 5.27 -8.27 7.37
C THR A 124 5.52 -7.61 6.03
N PHE A 125 6.75 -7.15 5.80
CA PHE A 125 7.12 -6.50 4.55
C PHE A 125 8.22 -7.27 3.84
N PHE A 126 8.09 -7.44 2.51
CA PHE A 126 9.03 -8.18 1.69
C PHE A 126 9.50 -7.33 0.52
N PRO A 127 10.82 -7.21 0.29
CA PRO A 127 11.34 -6.64 -0.95
C PRO A 127 11.13 -7.63 -2.10
N ALA A 128 10.41 -7.23 -3.13
CA ALA A 128 10.29 -7.98 -4.38
C ALA A 128 9.85 -7.05 -5.51
N ASP A 129 10.47 -7.19 -6.66
CA ASP A 129 10.10 -6.45 -7.86
C ASP A 129 8.84 -7.07 -8.48
N LEU A 130 7.74 -6.33 -8.41
CA LEU A 130 6.44 -6.74 -8.92
C LEU A 130 6.33 -6.66 -10.46
N TYR A 131 7.36 -6.17 -11.15
CA TYR A 131 7.45 -6.15 -12.61
C TYR A 131 8.27 -7.31 -13.18
N THR A 132 9.32 -7.73 -12.49
CA THR A 132 10.24 -8.76 -12.99
C THR A 132 10.13 -10.09 -12.24
N ASP A 133 9.70 -10.06 -10.97
CA ASP A 133 9.61 -11.25 -10.11
C ASP A 133 8.21 -11.41 -9.48
N GLN A 134 7.18 -11.02 -10.23
CA GLN A 134 5.79 -11.00 -9.74
C GLN A 134 5.29 -12.38 -9.29
N VAL A 135 5.75 -13.48 -9.91
CA VAL A 135 5.32 -14.83 -9.53
C VAL A 135 5.80 -15.18 -8.12
N ALA A 136 7.08 -14.96 -7.82
CA ALA A 136 7.64 -15.20 -6.48
C ALA A 136 7.06 -14.23 -5.44
N ALA A 137 6.89 -12.95 -5.81
CA ALA A 137 6.23 -11.97 -4.96
C ALA A 137 4.80 -12.41 -4.60
N MET A 138 4.05 -12.90 -5.58
CA MET A 138 2.69 -13.37 -5.35
C MET A 138 2.61 -14.63 -4.49
N GLN A 139 3.63 -15.47 -4.45
CA GLN A 139 3.69 -16.61 -3.51
C GLN A 139 3.73 -16.14 -2.05
N ARG A 140 4.37 -15.00 -1.76
CA ARG A 140 4.44 -14.42 -0.42
C ARG A 140 3.07 -13.97 0.11
N VAL A 141 2.16 -13.58 -0.78
CA VAL A 141 0.80 -13.14 -0.46
C VAL A 141 -0.26 -14.23 -0.67
N SER A 142 0.11 -15.49 -0.52
CA SER A 142 -0.85 -16.60 -0.61
C SER A 142 -1.87 -16.57 0.53
N GLY A 143 -3.11 -17.00 0.26
CA GLY A 143 -4.18 -17.10 1.23
C GLY A 143 -4.75 -15.76 1.71
N VAL A 144 -4.55 -14.66 0.95
CA VAL A 144 -5.18 -13.36 1.26
C VAL A 144 -6.60 -13.31 0.69
N SER A 145 -7.52 -12.76 1.47
CA SER A 145 -8.92 -12.54 1.07
C SER A 145 -9.13 -11.22 0.34
N LYS A 146 -8.27 -10.23 0.65
CA LYS A 146 -8.35 -8.88 0.10
C LYS A 146 -6.96 -8.38 -0.28
N MET A 147 -6.94 -7.42 -1.19
CA MET A 147 -5.69 -6.84 -1.70
C MET A 147 -5.87 -5.35 -1.98
N LEU A 148 -4.86 -4.57 -1.64
CA LEU A 148 -4.69 -3.20 -2.14
C LEU A 148 -3.53 -3.19 -3.13
N ILE A 149 -3.68 -2.46 -4.22
CA ILE A 149 -2.68 -2.29 -5.27
C ILE A 149 -2.54 -0.80 -5.54
N ASP A 150 -1.35 -0.23 -5.34
CA ASP A 150 -1.04 1.19 -5.60
C ASP A 150 0.26 1.32 -6.41
N PRO A 151 0.23 0.96 -7.71
CA PRO A 151 1.43 0.86 -8.53
C PRO A 151 1.90 2.24 -9.04
N PRO A 152 3.15 2.35 -9.51
CA PRO A 152 3.60 3.44 -10.35
C PRO A 152 2.74 3.61 -11.62
N ARG A 153 3.05 4.65 -12.42
CA ARG A 153 2.28 5.03 -13.62
C ARG A 153 2.13 3.92 -14.65
N ASP A 154 3.04 2.95 -14.67
CA ASP A 154 3.03 1.83 -15.60
C ASP A 154 1.93 0.80 -15.30
N GLY A 155 1.24 0.94 -14.16
CA GLY A 155 0.19 0.03 -13.73
C GLY A 155 0.74 -1.29 -13.18
N ALA A 156 -0.11 -2.31 -13.07
CA ALA A 156 0.22 -3.62 -12.51
C ALA A 156 -0.35 -4.77 -13.33
N LEU A 157 -0.35 -4.66 -14.65
CA LEU A 157 -0.99 -5.64 -15.54
C LEU A 157 -0.51 -7.08 -15.29
N GLU A 158 0.81 -7.28 -15.17
CA GLU A 158 1.36 -8.62 -14.97
C GLU A 158 0.96 -9.21 -13.61
N VAL A 159 0.84 -8.38 -12.59
CA VAL A 159 0.23 -8.79 -11.31
C VAL A 159 -1.23 -9.15 -11.51
N CYS A 160 -2.02 -8.32 -12.19
CA CYS A 160 -3.44 -8.57 -12.45
C CYS A 160 -3.68 -9.90 -13.15
N LYS A 161 -2.81 -10.30 -14.08
CA LYS A 161 -2.86 -11.60 -14.75
C LYS A 161 -2.74 -12.80 -13.80
N LEU A 162 -2.11 -12.63 -12.63
CA LEU A 162 -1.94 -13.67 -11.62
C LEU A 162 -3.08 -13.73 -10.59
N LEU A 163 -4.10 -12.87 -10.71
CA LEU A 163 -5.20 -12.78 -9.73
C LEU A 163 -6.43 -13.62 -10.10
N GLY A 164 -6.31 -14.52 -11.09
CA GLY A 164 -7.39 -15.43 -11.47
C GLY A 164 -7.85 -16.35 -10.34
N ARG A 165 -9.11 -16.81 -10.41
CA ARG A 165 -9.73 -17.68 -9.39
C ARG A 165 -8.94 -18.98 -9.20
N GLU A 166 -8.37 -19.52 -10.27
CA GLU A 166 -7.58 -20.75 -10.24
C GLU A 166 -6.32 -20.62 -9.39
N LEU A 167 -5.68 -19.45 -9.43
CA LEU A 167 -4.47 -19.15 -8.67
C LEU A 167 -4.75 -18.54 -7.29
N ARG A 168 -5.88 -17.86 -7.14
CA ARG A 168 -6.25 -17.07 -5.95
C ARG A 168 -7.73 -17.26 -5.58
N PRO A 169 -8.16 -18.46 -5.21
CA PRO A 169 -9.57 -18.72 -4.93
C PRO A 169 -10.09 -17.93 -3.71
N GLU A 170 -9.22 -17.62 -2.76
CA GLU A 170 -9.58 -16.89 -1.54
C GLU A 170 -9.75 -15.38 -1.76
N LEU A 171 -9.06 -14.82 -2.78
CA LEU A 171 -9.08 -13.38 -3.05
C LEU A 171 -10.45 -12.95 -3.56
N LYS A 172 -11.17 -12.15 -2.79
CA LYS A 172 -12.54 -11.71 -3.06
C LYS A 172 -12.65 -10.24 -3.38
N ARG A 173 -11.74 -9.42 -2.88
CA ARG A 173 -11.84 -7.96 -2.98
C ARG A 173 -10.49 -7.34 -3.29
N ILE A 174 -10.49 -6.40 -4.23
CA ILE A 174 -9.32 -5.61 -4.59
C ILE A 174 -9.72 -4.13 -4.54
N VAL A 175 -8.92 -3.32 -3.84
CA VAL A 175 -8.92 -1.87 -3.98
C VAL A 175 -7.68 -1.49 -4.78
N TYR A 176 -7.89 -0.81 -5.89
CA TYR A 176 -6.84 -0.35 -6.78
C TYR A 176 -6.77 1.17 -6.75
N VAL A 177 -5.63 1.72 -6.35
CA VAL A 177 -5.29 3.14 -6.39
C VAL A 177 -4.37 3.37 -7.59
N SER A 178 -4.49 4.47 -8.30
CA SER A 178 -3.65 4.74 -9.48
C SER A 178 -3.54 6.22 -9.78
N CYS A 179 -2.33 6.68 -10.01
CA CYS A 179 -2.05 8.02 -10.54
C CYS A 179 -2.20 8.13 -12.07
N SER A 180 -2.62 7.05 -12.74
CA SER A 180 -2.83 6.98 -14.19
C SER A 180 -4.16 6.32 -14.53
N PRO A 181 -5.24 7.09 -14.78
CA PRO A 181 -6.54 6.51 -15.12
C PRO A 181 -6.51 5.60 -16.36
N GLY A 182 -5.60 5.86 -17.31
CA GLY A 182 -5.46 5.04 -18.52
C GLY A 182 -4.93 3.65 -18.22
N THR A 183 -3.89 3.53 -17.39
CA THR A 183 -3.35 2.23 -16.97
C THR A 183 -4.32 1.51 -16.04
N LEU A 184 -5.01 2.23 -15.14
CA LEU A 184 -6.08 1.63 -14.35
C LEU A 184 -7.18 1.03 -15.23
N ALA A 185 -7.62 1.72 -16.28
CA ALA A 185 -8.65 1.21 -17.19
C ALA A 185 -8.19 -0.07 -17.90
N HIS A 186 -6.92 -0.14 -18.30
CA HIS A 186 -6.34 -1.32 -18.92
C HIS A 186 -6.28 -2.51 -17.95
N ASP A 187 -5.77 -2.31 -16.74
CA ASP A 187 -5.67 -3.33 -15.70
C ASP A 187 -7.06 -3.78 -15.20
N ALA A 188 -8.01 -2.83 -15.12
CA ALA A 188 -9.41 -3.13 -14.83
C ALA A 188 -10.03 -4.03 -15.89
N GLY A 189 -9.71 -3.84 -17.18
CA GLY A 189 -10.11 -4.72 -18.27
C GLY A 189 -9.64 -6.15 -18.03
N GLU A 190 -8.39 -6.34 -17.62
CA GLU A 190 -7.86 -7.67 -17.28
C GLU A 190 -8.60 -8.29 -16.11
N LEU A 191 -8.78 -7.54 -15.01
CA LEU A 191 -9.48 -8.04 -13.82
C LEU A 191 -10.93 -8.45 -14.11
N VAL A 192 -11.66 -7.64 -14.90
CA VAL A 192 -13.08 -7.84 -15.17
C VAL A 192 -13.30 -8.92 -16.22
N HIS A 193 -12.60 -8.86 -17.35
CA HIS A 193 -12.87 -9.76 -18.48
C HIS A 193 -12.18 -11.12 -18.36
N ASN A 194 -11.00 -11.16 -17.69
CA ASN A 194 -10.18 -12.36 -17.69
C ASN A 194 -10.02 -13.00 -16.30
N ARG A 195 -10.25 -12.24 -15.18
CA ARG A 195 -9.98 -12.73 -13.81
C ARG A 195 -11.25 -12.90 -12.97
N GLY A 196 -12.42 -12.60 -13.53
CA GLY A 196 -13.72 -12.87 -12.93
C GLY A 196 -14.13 -11.89 -11.83
N PHE A 197 -13.48 -10.71 -11.76
CA PHE A 197 -13.89 -9.63 -10.88
C PHE A 197 -14.99 -8.77 -11.53
N LYS A 198 -15.76 -8.08 -10.70
CA LYS A 198 -16.75 -7.07 -11.11
C LYS A 198 -16.31 -5.72 -10.57
N LEU A 199 -16.25 -4.70 -11.40
CA LEU A 199 -16.05 -3.32 -10.95
C LEU A 199 -17.28 -2.88 -10.18
N LYS A 200 -17.14 -2.56 -8.90
CA LYS A 200 -18.22 -2.15 -8.00
C LYS A 200 -18.29 -0.64 -7.80
N ALA A 201 -17.14 0.01 -7.78
CA ALA A 201 -17.04 1.46 -7.65
C ALA A 201 -15.76 1.96 -8.30
N ALA A 202 -15.80 3.16 -8.83
CA ALA A 202 -14.64 3.90 -9.26
C ALA A 202 -14.85 5.38 -8.99
N GLY A 203 -13.74 6.10 -8.75
CA GLY A 203 -13.78 7.53 -8.51
C GLY A 203 -12.40 8.14 -8.68
N VAL A 204 -12.39 9.47 -8.70
CA VAL A 204 -11.15 10.27 -8.82
C VAL A 204 -10.92 11.07 -7.56
N VAL A 205 -9.65 11.31 -7.26
CA VAL A 205 -9.18 12.10 -6.13
C VAL A 205 -8.24 13.18 -6.68
N ASN A 206 -8.52 14.44 -6.39
CA ASN A 206 -7.69 15.55 -6.84
C ASN A 206 -6.49 15.74 -5.91
N MET A 207 -5.49 14.85 -6.04
CA MET A 207 -4.24 14.89 -5.28
C MET A 207 -3.34 16.04 -5.71
N PHE A 208 -3.40 16.41 -6.99
CA PHE A 208 -2.50 17.38 -7.63
C PHE A 208 -3.28 18.58 -8.21
N PRO A 209 -3.83 19.46 -7.36
CA PRO A 209 -4.59 20.64 -7.84
C PRO A 209 -3.77 21.46 -8.82
N HIS A 210 -4.46 22.03 -9.82
CA HIS A 210 -3.85 22.86 -10.89
C HIS A 210 -2.89 22.11 -11.82
N THR A 211 -2.94 20.79 -11.86
CA THR A 211 -2.21 19.95 -12.83
C THR A 211 -3.17 19.07 -13.62
N ALA A 212 -2.67 18.42 -14.66
CA ALA A 212 -3.42 17.41 -15.42
C ALA A 212 -3.42 16.02 -14.74
N HIS A 213 -2.79 15.88 -13.59
CA HIS A 213 -2.69 14.61 -12.87
C HIS A 213 -3.86 14.44 -11.90
N VAL A 214 -4.43 13.24 -11.90
CA VAL A 214 -5.46 12.84 -10.94
C VAL A 214 -5.12 11.47 -10.38
N GLU A 215 -5.44 11.24 -9.11
CA GLU A 215 -5.50 9.91 -8.54
C GLU A 215 -6.87 9.29 -8.83
N SER A 216 -6.90 7.99 -9.01
CA SER A 216 -8.10 7.21 -9.18
C SER A 216 -8.14 6.10 -8.13
N ILE A 217 -9.33 5.74 -7.70
CA ILE A 217 -9.52 4.59 -6.81
C ILE A 217 -10.68 3.74 -7.33
N ALA A 218 -10.48 2.44 -7.38
CA ALA A 218 -11.48 1.50 -7.85
C ALA A 218 -11.62 0.31 -6.90
N LEU A 219 -12.84 -0.21 -6.80
CA LEU A 219 -13.18 -1.41 -6.05
C LEU A 219 -13.60 -2.51 -7.01
N PHE A 220 -12.95 -3.66 -6.89
CA PHE A 220 -13.30 -4.87 -7.60
C PHE A 220 -13.67 -5.97 -6.61
N GLU A 221 -14.72 -6.73 -6.91
CA GLU A 221 -15.16 -7.87 -6.11
C GLU A 221 -15.50 -9.07 -6.99
N ARG A 222 -15.35 -10.25 -6.41
CA ARG A 222 -15.87 -11.51 -6.99
C ARG A 222 -16.45 -12.42 -5.91
N ASP A 223 -17.34 -13.29 -6.31
CA ASP A 223 -18.03 -14.27 -5.45
C ASP A 223 -17.08 -15.38 -4.98
#